data_48faf472e75248619e077a2807f9e20b
#
_entry.id   48faf472e75248619e077a2807f9e20b
#
_cell.length_a   1.000
_cell.length_b   1.000
_cell.length_c   1.000
_cell.angle_alpha   90.00
_cell.angle_beta   90.00
_cell.angle_gamma   90.00
#
_symmetry.space_group_name_H-M   'P 1'
#
loop_
_entity.id
_entity.type
_entity.pdbx_description
1 polymer ?
#
loop_
_entity_poly.entity_id
_entity_poly.type
_entity_poly.pdbx_seq_one_letter_code
_entity_poly.pdbx_strand_id
1 'polypeptide(L)'
;MKASDIAAPEGEEVADELLNAAALKAGKVKSTAPAQYGATKWTLSNGIEVYLLPTEHRKDQILFNLWREGGQTLIATEDLPSFDSNVISVFQQNSGVAGFSGTQLKKMLTGKNVAMMPYVSSITHGISGSSGKKDLKTAFELMHLLYTNPRFDADEYQVGIDQLRAMLPGLAENPQYKLQKKLFEVLYGGNPRNTMISEEVLDKASIATVERVYKQLFNGTKGLKLQITGDFNPDEIKPLVEKYVGSIKKGGKATAWADNTPQFVKGLVPYMDPVKMEVPQSTAVLLYHAPMAYTQTNKAALDAVSYILDMRYTASLREDIGGTYGASAPTNLTDLPKEQGMLQVIFQCDPEKRDTLVKTAEKQFAELATEGPTKEEFEMTVLNLKKNVPEKRLNNSYWQNLIKSYIMNPVEVDKAYEDAVNNLTADDIKKAAAELLNSGNFIEFVQIPE
;
A
#
# COMPACT_ATOMS: atom_id res chain seq x y z
N MET A 1 42.55 -36.52 6.23
CA MET A 1 42.29 -35.24 5.64
C MET A 1 42.29 -34.19 6.74
N LYS A 2 43.26 -33.28 6.76
CA LYS A 2 43.36 -32.22 7.74
C LYS A 2 42.32 -31.15 7.36
N ALA A 3 41.44 -30.75 8.28
CA ALA A 3 40.57 -29.61 8.13
C ALA A 3 41.51 -28.38 7.91
N SER A 4 41.42 -27.73 6.76
CA SER A 4 42.05 -26.45 6.54
C SER A 4 41.33 -25.40 7.34
N ASP A 5 42.06 -24.71 8.24
CA ASP A 5 41.57 -23.52 8.93
C ASP A 5 41.17 -22.47 7.86
N ILE A 6 39.87 -22.38 7.63
CA ILE A 6 39.31 -21.23 6.93
C ILE A 6 39.30 -20.11 7.97
N ALA A 7 40.28 -19.22 7.91
CA ALA A 7 40.26 -18.01 8.69
C ALA A 7 38.96 -17.28 8.42
N ALA A 8 38.17 -17.00 9.47
CA ALA A 8 37.02 -16.14 9.36
C ALA A 8 37.49 -14.81 8.75
N PRO A 9 36.76 -14.25 7.74
CA PRO A 9 37.12 -12.94 7.21
C PRO A 9 37.21 -11.95 8.36
N GLU A 10 38.33 -11.21 8.45
CA GLU A 10 38.53 -10.14 9.43
C GLU A 10 37.28 -9.24 9.38
N GLY A 11 36.59 -9.10 10.51
CA GLY A 11 35.39 -8.29 10.59
C GLY A 11 35.77 -6.84 10.25
N GLU A 12 35.28 -6.32 9.12
CA GLU A 12 35.33 -4.89 8.85
C GLU A 12 34.79 -4.14 10.08
N GLU A 13 35.57 -3.19 10.60
CA GLU A 13 35.13 -2.33 11.68
C GLU A 13 33.85 -1.64 11.28
N VAL A 14 32.78 -1.87 12.04
CA VAL A 14 31.47 -1.26 11.80
C VAL A 14 31.51 0.14 12.43
N ALA A 15 31.32 1.16 11.60
CA ALA A 15 31.27 2.54 12.10
C ALA A 15 30.06 2.73 13.04
N ASP A 16 30.26 3.50 14.13
CA ASP A 16 29.21 3.73 15.14
C ASP A 16 28.10 4.68 14.61
N GLU A 17 28.39 5.49 13.60
CA GLU A 17 27.48 6.50 13.03
C GLU A 17 27.37 6.33 11.51
N LEU A 18 26.13 6.47 10.99
CA LEU A 18 25.88 6.40 9.54
C LEU A 18 26.39 7.61 8.79
N LEU A 19 26.47 8.79 9.46
CA LEU A 19 27.00 10.01 8.85
C LEU A 19 27.64 10.93 9.91
N ASN A 20 28.58 11.77 9.45
CA ASN A 20 29.11 12.86 10.27
C ASN A 20 28.06 13.99 10.37
N ALA A 21 27.24 13.94 11.40
CA ALA A 21 26.20 14.93 11.64
C ALA A 21 26.73 16.36 11.83
N ALA A 22 28.00 16.56 12.22
CA ALA A 22 28.59 17.88 12.36
C ALA A 22 28.72 18.63 11.01
N ALA A 23 28.85 17.89 9.91
CA ALA A 23 28.94 18.47 8.57
C ALA A 23 27.58 18.99 8.04
N LEU A 24 26.46 18.63 8.65
CA LEU A 24 25.14 19.06 8.21
C LEU A 24 24.84 20.50 8.67
N LYS A 25 24.41 21.34 7.73
CA LYS A 25 23.87 22.68 8.05
C LYS A 25 22.42 22.55 8.49
N ALA A 26 22.18 22.51 9.78
CA ALA A 26 20.84 22.40 10.35
C ALA A 26 19.92 23.53 9.85
N GLY A 27 18.69 23.19 9.49
CA GLY A 27 17.63 24.16 9.30
C GLY A 27 17.01 24.56 10.63
N LYS A 28 15.95 25.40 10.56
CA LYS A 28 15.20 25.84 11.73
C LYS A 28 13.71 25.72 11.51
N VAL A 29 12.98 25.43 12.56
CA VAL A 29 11.52 25.59 12.56
C VAL A 29 11.22 27.08 12.49
N LYS A 30 10.54 27.52 11.42
CA LYS A 30 10.17 28.91 11.15
C LYS A 30 8.81 29.28 11.73
N SER A 31 7.87 28.32 11.67
CA SER A 31 6.53 28.50 12.20
C SER A 31 5.97 27.19 12.72
N THR A 32 5.05 27.34 13.67
CA THR A 32 4.26 26.24 14.25
C THR A 32 2.80 26.62 14.15
N ALA A 33 1.96 25.69 13.71
CA ALA A 33 0.52 25.86 13.59
C ALA A 33 -0.21 24.56 13.93
N PRO A 34 -1.47 24.61 14.40
CA PRO A 34 -2.30 23.42 14.51
C PRO A 34 -2.58 22.84 13.12
N ALA A 35 -2.73 21.52 13.06
CA ALA A 35 -3.14 20.78 11.86
C ALA A 35 -4.32 19.85 12.19
N GLN A 36 -4.85 19.18 11.15
CA GLN A 36 -5.99 18.29 11.30
C GLN A 36 -5.67 17.11 12.21
N TYR A 37 -6.70 16.55 12.82
CA TYR A 37 -6.63 15.38 13.72
C TYR A 37 -5.76 15.56 14.95
N GLY A 38 -5.64 16.81 15.45
CA GLY A 38 -4.81 17.12 16.61
C GLY A 38 -3.31 17.15 16.34
N ALA A 39 -2.90 17.05 15.08
CA ALA A 39 -1.50 17.18 14.72
C ALA A 39 -1.00 18.62 14.86
N THR A 40 0.31 18.77 15.03
CA THR A 40 1.02 20.04 14.96
C THR A 40 1.82 20.12 13.67
N LYS A 41 1.69 21.20 12.92
CA LYS A 41 2.49 21.46 11.72
C LYS A 41 3.64 22.41 12.02
N TRP A 42 4.87 21.99 11.72
CA TRP A 42 6.05 22.85 11.62
C TRP A 42 6.38 23.14 10.16
N THR A 43 6.79 24.36 9.87
CA THR A 43 7.38 24.72 8.58
C THR A 43 8.86 25.00 8.79
N LEU A 44 9.72 24.26 8.11
CA LEU A 44 11.16 24.39 8.20
C LEU A 44 11.71 25.51 7.29
N SER A 45 12.91 25.98 7.58
CA SER A 45 13.60 27.03 6.81
C SER A 45 13.87 26.63 5.34
N ASN A 46 13.95 25.33 5.05
CA ASN A 46 14.09 24.81 3.70
C ASN A 46 12.75 24.55 2.98
N GLY A 47 11.62 24.85 3.64
CA GLY A 47 10.27 24.78 3.08
C GLY A 47 9.58 23.43 3.28
N ILE A 48 10.21 22.45 3.95
CA ILE A 48 9.55 21.19 4.29
C ILE A 48 8.50 21.43 5.39
N GLU A 49 7.32 20.87 5.22
CA GLU A 49 6.28 20.83 6.24
C GLU A 49 6.38 19.54 7.03
N VAL A 50 6.38 19.64 8.36
CA VAL A 50 6.46 18.48 9.26
C VAL A 50 5.19 18.41 10.09
N TYR A 51 4.50 17.30 10.00
CA TYR A 51 3.24 17.01 10.71
C TYR A 51 3.53 16.05 11.86
N LEU A 52 3.29 16.47 13.06
CA LEU A 52 3.60 15.75 14.30
C LEU A 52 2.32 15.35 15.00
N LEU A 53 2.13 14.07 15.27
CA LEU A 53 1.04 13.56 16.08
C LEU A 53 1.59 12.62 17.17
N PRO A 54 1.95 13.15 18.36
CA PRO A 54 2.27 12.32 19.52
C PRO A 54 1.04 11.51 19.95
N THR A 55 1.21 10.21 20.20
CA THR A 55 0.16 9.31 20.67
C THR A 55 0.68 8.35 21.72
N GLU A 56 -0.23 7.78 22.52
CA GLU A 56 0.07 6.73 23.49
C GLU A 56 -0.49 5.36 23.07
N HIS A 57 -0.97 5.22 21.83
CA HIS A 57 -1.64 4.01 21.35
C HIS A 57 -0.74 2.78 21.36
N ARG A 58 0.54 2.95 21.05
CA ARG A 58 1.53 1.88 21.05
C ARG A 58 2.87 2.38 21.57
N LYS A 59 3.23 1.87 22.75
CA LYS A 59 4.48 2.22 23.42
C LYS A 59 5.70 1.90 22.54
N ASP A 60 6.67 2.82 22.54
CA ASP A 60 7.94 2.70 21.80
C ASP A 60 7.79 2.46 20.30
N GLN A 61 6.68 2.92 19.70
CA GLN A 61 6.47 2.91 18.25
C GLN A 61 6.34 4.33 17.73
N ILE A 62 7.20 4.68 16.79
CA ILE A 62 7.18 5.95 16.07
C ILE A 62 7.21 5.64 14.58
N LEU A 63 6.20 6.12 13.85
CA LEU A 63 6.05 5.97 12.41
C LEU A 63 6.51 7.23 11.71
N PHE A 64 7.21 7.07 10.59
CA PHE A 64 7.73 8.13 9.74
C PHE A 64 7.23 7.98 8.32
N ASN A 65 6.91 9.10 7.68
CA ASN A 65 6.63 9.15 6.25
C ASN A 65 7.10 10.50 5.68
N LEU A 66 8.26 10.51 5.05
CA LEU A 66 8.80 11.63 4.29
C LEU A 66 8.36 11.47 2.84
N TRP A 67 7.43 12.28 2.34
CA TRP A 67 6.77 12.02 1.07
C TRP A 67 6.40 13.26 0.28
N ARG A 68 6.13 13.07 -1.00
CA ARG A 68 5.45 14.02 -1.88
C ARG A 68 4.63 13.31 -2.96
N GLU A 69 3.82 14.10 -3.67
CA GLU A 69 2.98 13.62 -4.77
C GLU A 69 3.79 13.28 -6.02
N GLY A 70 3.21 12.44 -6.88
CA GLY A 70 3.77 12.02 -8.15
C GLY A 70 3.76 10.50 -8.33
N GLY A 71 4.58 9.79 -7.56
CA GLY A 71 4.64 8.33 -7.59
C GLY A 71 4.96 7.74 -8.96
N GLN A 72 4.44 6.56 -9.23
CA GLN A 72 4.61 5.87 -10.52
C GLN A 72 4.05 6.65 -11.70
N THR A 73 3.09 7.57 -11.49
CA THR A 73 2.54 8.39 -12.58
C THR A 73 3.59 9.28 -13.26
N LEU A 74 4.71 9.57 -12.58
CA LEU A 74 5.83 10.34 -13.12
C LEU A 74 6.90 9.48 -13.80
N ILE A 75 6.76 8.17 -13.76
CA ILE A 75 7.69 7.23 -14.37
C ILE A 75 7.21 6.94 -15.79
N ALA A 76 8.10 6.96 -16.77
CA ALA A 76 7.79 6.56 -18.13
C ALA A 76 7.41 5.07 -18.17
N THR A 77 6.49 4.69 -19.05
CA THR A 77 5.97 3.32 -19.09
C THR A 77 7.07 2.29 -19.32
N GLU A 78 8.05 2.61 -20.14
CA GLU A 78 9.23 1.77 -20.42
C GLU A 78 10.15 1.55 -19.22
N ASP A 79 10.10 2.44 -18.24
CA ASP A 79 10.91 2.36 -17.01
C ASP A 79 10.22 1.57 -15.87
N LEU A 80 8.90 1.37 -15.96
CA LEU A 80 8.12 0.70 -14.92
C LEU A 80 8.58 -0.73 -14.60
N PRO A 81 9.13 -1.52 -15.51
CA PRO A 81 9.71 -2.82 -15.16
C PRO A 81 10.74 -2.75 -14.03
N SER A 82 11.57 -1.70 -13.97
CA SER A 82 12.51 -1.48 -12.85
C SER A 82 11.84 -1.10 -11.52
N PHE A 83 10.56 -0.75 -11.56
CA PHE A 83 9.72 -0.37 -10.41
C PHE A 83 8.59 -1.35 -10.15
N ASP A 84 8.56 -2.52 -10.81
CA ASP A 84 7.75 -3.66 -10.38
C ASP A 84 8.04 -3.97 -8.92
N SER A 85 7.01 -4.32 -8.15
CA SER A 85 7.12 -4.46 -6.69
C SER A 85 8.20 -5.46 -6.24
N ASN A 86 8.39 -6.55 -6.98
CA ASN A 86 9.43 -7.54 -6.68
C ASN A 86 10.80 -7.03 -7.09
N VAL A 87 10.91 -6.38 -8.25
CA VAL A 87 12.17 -5.86 -8.78
C VAL A 87 12.72 -4.71 -7.93
N ILE A 88 11.89 -3.72 -7.60
CA ILE A 88 12.33 -2.60 -6.77
C ILE A 88 12.68 -3.04 -5.34
N SER A 89 12.08 -4.13 -4.84
CA SER A 89 12.41 -4.70 -3.54
C SER A 89 13.87 -5.15 -3.45
N VAL A 90 14.47 -5.59 -4.56
CA VAL A 90 15.91 -5.95 -4.62
C VAL A 90 16.78 -4.74 -4.27
N PHE A 91 16.50 -3.59 -4.88
CA PHE A 91 17.18 -2.33 -4.52
C PHE A 91 16.91 -1.96 -3.06
N GLN A 92 15.66 -1.97 -2.63
CA GLN A 92 15.28 -1.58 -1.26
C GLN A 92 15.95 -2.43 -0.17
N GLN A 93 16.13 -3.72 -0.41
CA GLN A 93 16.64 -4.67 0.59
C GLN A 93 18.17 -4.82 0.58
N ASN A 94 18.81 -4.63 -0.57
CA ASN A 94 20.23 -4.91 -0.75
C ASN A 94 21.08 -3.65 -0.91
N SER A 95 20.45 -2.50 -1.20
CA SER A 95 21.22 -1.26 -1.35
C SER A 95 21.65 -0.70 0.00
N GLY A 96 22.82 -0.08 -0.03
CA GLY A 96 23.35 0.67 1.10
C GLY A 96 23.00 2.15 1.03
N VAL A 97 23.69 2.94 1.84
CA VAL A 97 23.62 4.39 1.86
C VAL A 97 25.01 4.99 1.98
N ALA A 98 25.25 6.12 1.36
CA ALA A 98 26.55 6.80 1.37
C ALA A 98 27.70 5.86 1.00
N GLY A 99 28.70 5.71 1.86
CA GLY A 99 29.83 4.79 1.68
C GLY A 99 29.58 3.34 2.10
N PHE A 100 28.45 3.04 2.72
CA PHE A 100 28.15 1.72 3.29
C PHE A 100 27.39 0.86 2.29
N SER A 101 27.83 -0.38 2.09
CA SER A 101 27.11 -1.39 1.34
C SER A 101 25.85 -1.84 2.09
N GLY A 102 24.93 -2.56 1.41
CA GLY A 102 23.75 -3.12 2.05
C GLY A 102 24.09 -4.07 3.19
N THR A 103 25.13 -4.88 3.02
CA THR A 103 25.62 -5.80 4.07
C THR A 103 26.18 -5.04 5.27
N GLN A 104 26.98 -4.00 5.07
CA GLN A 104 27.50 -3.15 6.14
C GLN A 104 26.36 -2.45 6.88
N LEU A 105 25.39 -1.88 6.14
CA LEU A 105 24.22 -1.23 6.72
C LEU A 105 23.40 -2.19 7.59
N LYS A 106 23.16 -3.41 7.11
CA LYS A 106 22.46 -4.46 7.91
C LYS A 106 23.20 -4.75 9.22
N LYS A 107 24.53 -4.85 9.18
CA LYS A 107 25.35 -5.03 10.41
C LYS A 107 25.21 -3.86 11.38
N MET A 108 25.26 -2.61 10.88
CA MET A 108 25.13 -1.38 11.69
C MET A 108 23.75 -1.25 12.34
N LEU A 109 22.71 -1.80 11.70
CA LEU A 109 21.34 -1.77 12.21
C LEU A 109 21.00 -2.98 13.11
N THR A 110 21.90 -3.96 13.24
CA THR A 110 21.67 -5.13 14.10
C THR A 110 21.45 -4.68 15.55
N GLY A 111 20.38 -5.16 16.17
CA GLY A 111 19.99 -4.81 17.55
C GLY A 111 19.32 -3.44 17.69
N LYS A 112 19.12 -2.69 16.62
CA LYS A 112 18.35 -1.45 16.61
C LYS A 112 16.91 -1.72 16.17
N ASN A 113 15.97 -1.01 16.78
CA ASN A 113 14.56 -1.01 16.37
C ASN A 113 14.33 0.13 15.38
N VAL A 114 14.87 -0.03 14.17
CA VAL A 114 14.76 0.94 13.07
C VAL A 114 14.51 0.19 11.76
N ALA A 115 13.51 0.65 11.02
CA ALA A 115 13.26 0.22 9.65
C ALA A 115 12.87 1.46 8.83
N MET A 116 13.65 1.78 7.80
CA MET A 116 13.40 2.87 6.86
C MET A 116 13.61 2.36 5.44
N MET A 117 12.69 2.70 4.54
CA MET A 117 12.71 2.21 3.18
C MET A 117 12.17 3.25 2.20
N PRO A 118 12.82 3.48 1.06
CA PRO A 118 12.24 4.29 -0.01
C PRO A 118 11.04 3.55 -0.61
N TYR A 119 10.05 4.28 -1.08
CA TYR A 119 8.91 3.71 -1.80
C TYR A 119 8.46 4.61 -2.96
N VAL A 120 7.86 3.97 -3.95
CA VAL A 120 7.15 4.64 -5.05
C VAL A 120 5.80 3.94 -5.21
N SER A 121 4.75 4.56 -4.70
CA SER A 121 3.38 4.08 -4.89
C SER A 121 2.74 4.70 -6.13
N SER A 122 1.48 4.41 -6.40
CA SER A 122 0.77 4.91 -7.59
C SER A 122 0.94 6.43 -7.77
N ILE A 123 0.56 7.23 -6.78
CA ILE A 123 0.51 8.71 -6.87
C ILE A 123 1.40 9.43 -5.86
N THR A 124 2.18 8.72 -5.04
CA THR A 124 3.12 9.32 -4.09
C THR A 124 4.44 8.55 -4.06
N HIS A 125 5.51 9.20 -3.63
CA HIS A 125 6.81 8.58 -3.38
C HIS A 125 7.49 9.21 -2.17
N GLY A 126 8.41 8.48 -1.56
CA GLY A 126 9.06 8.97 -0.35
C GLY A 126 9.89 7.91 0.37
N ILE A 127 10.18 8.21 1.63
CA ILE A 127 10.82 7.30 2.58
C ILE A 127 9.83 7.05 3.72
N SER A 128 9.52 5.81 4.00
CA SER A 128 8.63 5.43 5.10
C SER A 128 9.32 4.43 6.03
N GLY A 129 8.86 4.39 7.27
CA GLY A 129 9.40 3.45 8.22
C GLY A 129 8.98 3.69 9.65
N SER A 130 9.69 3.04 10.56
CA SER A 130 9.42 3.13 12.00
C SER A 130 10.70 3.07 12.82
N SER A 131 10.58 3.52 14.06
CA SER A 131 11.66 3.46 15.05
C SER A 131 11.12 3.31 16.46
N GLY A 132 11.95 2.75 17.35
CA GLY A 132 11.82 2.95 18.78
C GLY A 132 12.45 4.26 19.24
N LYS A 133 12.10 4.74 20.45
CA LYS A 133 12.62 6.02 21.02
C LYS A 133 14.13 6.08 21.09
N LYS A 134 14.78 5.00 21.52
CA LYS A 134 16.24 4.96 21.68
C LYS A 134 17.00 5.05 20.36
N ASP A 135 16.37 4.69 19.25
CA ASP A 135 16.99 4.60 17.93
C ASP A 135 16.61 5.76 17.01
N LEU A 136 15.94 6.80 17.53
CA LEU A 136 15.50 7.98 16.78
C LEU A 136 16.61 8.61 15.96
N LYS A 137 17.82 8.80 16.55
CA LYS A 137 18.96 9.38 15.83
C LYS A 137 19.27 8.56 14.58
N THR A 138 19.39 7.25 14.72
CA THR A 138 19.66 6.32 13.59
C THR A 138 18.55 6.38 12.54
N ALA A 139 17.28 6.48 12.95
CA ALA A 139 16.14 6.63 12.04
C ALA A 139 16.23 7.91 11.20
N PHE A 140 16.57 9.04 11.81
CA PHE A 140 16.74 10.31 11.11
C PHE A 140 17.97 10.31 10.20
N GLU A 141 19.09 9.70 10.61
CA GLU A 141 20.29 9.54 9.79
C GLU A 141 19.97 8.69 8.54
N LEU A 142 19.33 7.55 8.74
CA LEU A 142 18.96 6.65 7.65
C LEU A 142 17.96 7.30 6.68
N MET A 143 16.92 7.96 7.20
CA MET A 143 15.96 8.69 6.38
C MET A 143 16.63 9.80 5.56
N HIS A 144 17.54 10.56 6.17
CA HIS A 144 18.32 11.61 5.49
C HIS A 144 19.16 11.03 4.35
N LEU A 145 19.90 9.93 4.62
CA LEU A 145 20.79 9.32 3.65
C LEU A 145 20.05 8.63 2.51
N LEU A 146 18.98 7.92 2.79
CA LEU A 146 18.12 7.34 1.76
C LEU A 146 17.55 8.41 0.83
N TYR A 147 17.24 9.59 1.34
CA TYR A 147 16.74 10.69 0.53
C TYR A 147 17.85 11.41 -0.25
N THR A 148 19.00 11.65 0.34
CA THR A 148 20.06 12.55 -0.19
C THR A 148 21.25 11.83 -0.81
N ASN A 149 21.57 10.64 -0.33
CA ASN A 149 22.76 9.88 -0.73
C ASN A 149 22.54 8.36 -0.71
N PRO A 150 21.52 7.85 -1.44
CA PRO A 150 21.33 6.41 -1.61
C PRO A 150 22.51 5.82 -2.40
N ARG A 151 22.82 4.56 -2.15
CA ARG A 151 23.83 3.83 -2.90
C ARG A 151 23.16 2.88 -3.89
N PHE A 152 23.57 2.95 -5.14
CA PHE A 152 23.13 2.06 -6.22
C PHE A 152 24.26 1.08 -6.54
N ASP A 153 24.17 -0.13 -5.99
CA ASP A 153 25.18 -1.16 -6.16
C ASP A 153 24.75 -2.13 -7.26
N ALA A 154 25.48 -2.10 -8.39
CA ALA A 154 25.12 -2.89 -9.54
C ALA A 154 25.31 -4.40 -9.32
N ASP A 155 26.35 -4.79 -8.58
CA ASP A 155 26.66 -6.19 -8.33
C ASP A 155 25.64 -6.80 -7.36
N GLU A 156 25.33 -6.12 -6.25
CA GLU A 156 24.30 -6.55 -5.29
C GLU A 156 22.92 -6.60 -5.94
N TYR A 157 22.60 -5.63 -6.80
CA TYR A 157 21.35 -5.62 -7.56
C TYR A 157 21.25 -6.81 -8.52
N GLN A 158 22.33 -7.08 -9.28
CA GLN A 158 22.34 -8.18 -10.24
C GLN A 158 22.16 -9.54 -9.54
N VAL A 159 22.82 -9.75 -8.41
CA VAL A 159 22.62 -10.97 -7.60
C VAL A 159 21.14 -11.14 -7.21
N GLY A 160 20.47 -10.08 -6.79
CA GLY A 160 19.06 -10.14 -6.45
C GLY A 160 18.15 -10.40 -7.66
N ILE A 161 18.44 -9.82 -8.83
CA ILE A 161 17.74 -10.10 -10.09
C ILE A 161 17.92 -11.56 -10.51
N ASP A 162 19.14 -12.10 -10.39
CA ASP A 162 19.40 -13.50 -10.71
C ASP A 162 18.64 -14.46 -9.76
N GLN A 163 18.52 -14.09 -8.49
CA GLN A 163 17.68 -14.84 -7.53
C GLN A 163 16.20 -14.80 -7.92
N LEU A 164 15.67 -13.63 -8.28
CA LEU A 164 14.29 -13.51 -8.77
C LEU A 164 14.09 -14.35 -10.03
N ARG A 165 15.03 -14.31 -10.98
CA ARG A 165 14.99 -15.10 -12.21
C ARG A 165 14.97 -16.59 -11.92
N ALA A 166 15.77 -17.06 -10.98
CA ALA A 166 15.80 -18.46 -10.56
C ALA A 166 14.48 -18.93 -9.90
N MET A 167 13.70 -17.99 -9.33
CA MET A 167 12.39 -18.30 -8.73
C MET A 167 11.25 -18.36 -9.77
N LEU A 168 11.40 -17.74 -10.94
CA LEU A 168 10.31 -17.61 -11.93
C LEU A 168 9.74 -18.95 -12.40
N PRO A 169 10.52 -20.01 -12.67
CA PRO A 169 9.96 -21.31 -13.08
C PRO A 169 9.01 -21.88 -12.01
N GLY A 170 9.38 -21.79 -10.73
CA GLY A 170 8.52 -22.22 -9.62
C GLY A 170 7.25 -21.36 -9.49
N LEU A 171 7.37 -20.03 -9.68
CA LEU A 171 6.22 -19.14 -9.71
C LEU A 171 5.29 -19.45 -10.88
N ALA A 172 5.84 -19.74 -12.06
CA ALA A 172 5.06 -20.06 -13.25
C ALA A 172 4.22 -21.35 -13.08
N GLU A 173 4.62 -22.26 -12.20
CA GLU A 173 3.84 -23.45 -11.85
C GLU A 173 2.85 -23.21 -10.70
N ASN A 174 2.99 -22.11 -9.97
CA ASN A 174 2.12 -21.79 -8.82
C ASN A 174 0.72 -21.34 -9.30
N PRO A 175 -0.37 -22.04 -8.92
CA PRO A 175 -1.74 -21.70 -9.34
C PRO A 175 -2.17 -20.29 -8.92
N GLN A 176 -1.76 -19.82 -7.73
CA GLN A 176 -2.11 -18.49 -7.24
C GLN A 176 -1.42 -17.39 -8.06
N TYR A 177 -0.18 -17.62 -8.48
CA TYR A 177 0.52 -16.67 -9.35
C TYR A 177 -0.12 -16.63 -10.74
N LYS A 178 -0.47 -17.80 -11.32
CA LYS A 178 -1.19 -17.88 -12.61
C LYS A 178 -2.52 -17.11 -12.53
N LEU A 179 -3.29 -17.37 -11.47
CA LEU A 179 -4.55 -16.67 -11.19
C LEU A 179 -4.35 -15.15 -11.14
N GLN A 180 -3.44 -14.69 -10.31
CA GLN A 180 -3.21 -13.26 -10.10
C GLN A 180 -2.75 -12.56 -11.39
N LYS A 181 -1.82 -13.18 -12.12
CA LYS A 181 -1.31 -12.64 -13.39
C LYS A 181 -2.42 -12.49 -14.41
N LYS A 182 -3.21 -13.55 -14.61
CA LYS A 182 -4.30 -13.52 -15.59
C LYS A 182 -5.44 -12.62 -15.18
N LEU A 183 -5.79 -12.62 -13.90
CA LEU A 183 -6.78 -11.72 -13.34
C LEU A 183 -6.39 -10.25 -13.58
N PHE A 184 -5.15 -9.86 -13.29
CA PHE A 184 -4.70 -8.48 -13.53
C PHE A 184 -4.70 -8.10 -15.00
N GLU A 185 -4.30 -9.01 -15.90
CA GLU A 185 -4.40 -8.80 -17.35
C GLU A 185 -5.86 -8.49 -17.75
N VAL A 186 -6.82 -9.28 -17.26
CA VAL A 186 -8.24 -9.09 -17.55
C VAL A 186 -8.79 -7.82 -16.91
N LEU A 187 -8.50 -7.58 -15.62
CA LEU A 187 -8.99 -6.41 -14.89
C LEU A 187 -8.56 -5.07 -15.51
N TYR A 188 -7.36 -5.01 -16.06
CA TYR A 188 -6.77 -3.78 -16.59
C TYR A 188 -6.59 -3.80 -18.12
N GLY A 189 -7.13 -4.81 -18.80
CA GLY A 189 -7.08 -4.92 -20.26
C GLY A 189 -5.67 -4.97 -20.84
N GLY A 190 -4.74 -5.59 -20.13
CA GLY A 190 -3.33 -5.64 -20.55
C GLY A 190 -2.63 -4.27 -20.54
N ASN A 191 -3.05 -3.33 -19.70
CA ASN A 191 -2.43 -2.02 -19.62
C ASN A 191 -0.93 -2.13 -19.28
N PRO A 192 -0.02 -1.59 -20.11
CA PRO A 192 1.42 -1.75 -19.94
C PRO A 192 1.98 -1.07 -18.68
N ARG A 193 1.20 -0.22 -18.03
CA ARG A 193 1.57 0.38 -16.73
C ARG A 193 1.25 -0.51 -15.53
N ASN A 194 0.55 -1.62 -15.74
CA ASN A 194 0.27 -2.61 -14.71
C ASN A 194 1.23 -3.80 -14.90
N THR A 195 2.43 -3.70 -14.32
CA THR A 195 3.47 -4.74 -14.45
C THR A 195 3.29 -5.84 -13.42
N MET A 196 3.67 -7.05 -13.79
CA MET A 196 3.85 -8.19 -12.92
C MET A 196 5.15 -8.89 -13.25
N ILE A 197 5.88 -9.35 -12.22
CA ILE A 197 7.18 -10.00 -12.41
C ILE A 197 7.09 -11.11 -13.47
N SER A 198 8.04 -11.10 -14.42
CA SER A 198 8.16 -12.05 -15.53
C SER A 198 9.56 -11.96 -16.09
N GLU A 199 9.97 -12.90 -16.96
CA GLU A 199 11.24 -12.79 -17.68
C GLU A 199 11.34 -11.46 -18.42
N GLU A 200 10.30 -11.04 -19.13
CA GLU A 200 10.27 -9.78 -19.86
C GLU A 200 10.49 -8.56 -18.94
N VAL A 201 9.88 -8.57 -17.74
CA VAL A 201 10.07 -7.52 -16.73
C VAL A 201 11.51 -7.51 -16.23
N LEU A 202 12.08 -8.68 -15.92
CA LEU A 202 13.47 -8.78 -15.47
C LEU A 202 14.49 -8.39 -16.54
N ASP A 203 14.22 -8.70 -17.81
CA ASP A 203 15.09 -8.32 -18.93
C ASP A 203 15.13 -6.80 -19.18
N LYS A 204 14.03 -6.10 -18.88
CA LYS A 204 13.90 -4.64 -19.01
C LYS A 204 14.35 -3.88 -17.77
N ALA A 205 14.43 -4.55 -16.62
CA ALA A 205 14.79 -3.93 -15.36
C ALA A 205 16.30 -3.63 -15.28
N SER A 206 16.68 -2.47 -14.75
CA SER A 206 18.07 -2.13 -14.52
C SER A 206 18.28 -1.19 -13.34
N ILE A 207 19.40 -1.34 -12.64
CA ILE A 207 19.79 -0.42 -11.56
C ILE A 207 20.07 1.00 -12.09
N ALA A 208 20.55 1.15 -13.31
CA ALA A 208 20.75 2.45 -13.93
C ALA A 208 19.42 3.21 -14.14
N THR A 209 18.34 2.50 -14.50
CA THR A 209 17.00 3.06 -14.57
C THR A 209 16.49 3.44 -13.18
N VAL A 210 16.67 2.57 -12.18
CA VAL A 210 16.32 2.87 -10.78
C VAL A 210 17.05 4.13 -10.33
N GLU A 211 18.36 4.23 -10.53
CA GLU A 211 19.17 5.39 -10.15
C GLU A 211 18.69 6.68 -10.81
N ARG A 212 18.49 6.66 -12.13
CA ARG A 212 18.04 7.82 -12.90
C ARG A 212 16.68 8.32 -12.42
N VAL A 213 15.72 7.43 -12.30
CA VAL A 213 14.36 7.76 -11.85
C VAL A 213 14.35 8.18 -10.38
N TYR A 214 15.11 7.50 -9.52
CA TYR A 214 15.24 7.89 -8.12
C TYR A 214 15.76 9.32 -7.98
N LYS A 215 16.85 9.68 -8.67
CA LYS A 215 17.38 11.05 -8.67
C LYS A 215 16.39 12.08 -9.22
N GLN A 216 15.52 11.68 -10.12
CA GLN A 216 14.44 12.53 -10.63
C GLN A 216 13.34 12.75 -9.57
N LEU A 217 12.92 11.69 -8.89
CA LEU A 217 11.84 11.72 -7.91
C LEU A 217 12.28 12.31 -6.56
N PHE A 218 13.48 11.94 -6.07
CA PHE A 218 13.99 12.34 -4.75
C PHE A 218 14.93 13.54 -4.88
N ASN A 219 14.39 14.68 -5.34
CA ASN A 219 15.17 15.89 -5.62
C ASN A 219 14.60 17.12 -4.94
N GLY A 220 15.39 17.73 -4.05
CA GLY A 220 15.07 18.99 -3.36
C GLY A 220 13.93 18.87 -2.37
N THR A 221 13.38 20.02 -1.96
CA THR A 221 12.42 20.08 -0.85
C THR A 221 11.02 20.57 -1.22
N LYS A 222 10.81 21.05 -2.46
CA LYS A 222 9.50 21.58 -2.87
C LYS A 222 8.43 20.48 -2.86
N GLY A 223 7.35 20.73 -2.12
CA GLY A 223 6.25 19.78 -1.96
C GLY A 223 6.54 18.60 -1.04
N LEU A 224 7.77 18.53 -0.46
CA LEU A 224 8.13 17.46 0.46
C LEU A 224 7.51 17.69 1.83
N LYS A 225 6.92 16.65 2.39
CA LYS A 225 6.24 16.63 3.69
C LYS A 225 6.79 15.49 4.52
N LEU A 226 6.93 15.72 5.83
CA LEU A 226 7.27 14.67 6.79
C LEU A 226 6.13 14.49 7.78
N GLN A 227 5.69 13.26 7.98
CA GLN A 227 4.77 12.91 9.05
C GLN A 227 5.49 12.05 10.08
N ILE A 228 5.27 12.36 11.37
CA ILE A 228 5.78 11.59 12.51
C ILE A 228 4.59 11.33 13.43
N THR A 229 4.25 10.07 13.65
CA THR A 229 3.09 9.67 14.46
C THR A 229 3.50 8.57 15.43
N GLY A 230 3.16 8.71 16.70
CA GLY A 230 3.44 7.67 17.71
C GLY A 230 3.95 8.19 19.04
N ASP A 231 4.67 7.33 19.75
CA ASP A 231 5.13 7.58 21.12
C ASP A 231 6.46 8.38 21.14
N PHE A 232 6.36 9.70 21.05
CA PHE A 232 7.52 10.58 21.08
C PHE A 232 7.22 11.92 21.79
N ASN A 233 8.29 12.61 22.22
CA ASN A 233 8.22 13.97 22.72
C ASN A 233 8.62 14.95 21.59
N PRO A 234 7.78 15.92 21.21
CA PRO A 234 8.12 16.92 20.20
C PRO A 234 9.41 17.71 20.48
N ASP A 235 9.71 18.03 21.75
CA ASP A 235 10.91 18.77 22.12
C ASP A 235 12.21 17.96 21.90
N GLU A 236 12.14 16.64 22.09
CA GLU A 236 13.26 15.72 21.81
C GLU A 236 13.48 15.51 20.31
N ILE A 237 12.39 15.48 19.54
CA ILE A 237 12.44 15.30 18.09
C ILE A 237 12.88 16.57 17.34
N LYS A 238 12.56 17.76 17.86
CA LYS A 238 12.84 19.03 17.19
C LYS A 238 14.30 19.19 16.74
N PRO A 239 15.33 18.99 17.60
CA PRO A 239 16.72 19.09 17.16
C PRO A 239 17.08 18.08 16.06
N LEU A 240 16.50 16.88 16.05
CA LEU A 240 16.71 15.87 15.01
C LEU A 240 16.07 16.30 13.69
N VAL A 241 14.85 16.81 13.72
CA VAL A 241 14.16 17.36 12.54
C VAL A 241 14.95 18.53 11.96
N GLU A 242 15.36 19.50 12.80
CA GLU A 242 16.16 20.65 12.36
C GLU A 242 17.49 20.21 11.75
N LYS A 243 18.14 19.20 12.32
CA LYS A 243 19.44 18.70 11.90
C LYS A 243 19.35 17.92 10.59
N TYR A 244 18.55 16.86 10.55
CA TYR A 244 18.57 15.89 9.46
C TYR A 244 17.58 16.23 8.33
N VAL A 245 16.40 16.75 8.65
CA VAL A 245 15.39 17.12 7.65
C VAL A 245 15.59 18.56 7.21
N GLY A 246 15.89 19.47 8.14
CA GLY A 246 16.17 20.87 7.85
C GLY A 246 17.44 21.11 7.03
N SER A 247 18.38 20.15 7.01
CA SER A 247 19.62 20.21 6.22
C SER A 247 19.43 19.74 4.77
N ILE A 248 18.31 19.10 4.42
CA ILE A 248 18.05 18.70 3.03
C ILE A 248 18.08 19.96 2.16
N LYS A 249 18.88 19.91 1.09
CA LYS A 249 19.12 21.05 0.21
C LYS A 249 17.84 21.57 -0.42
N LYS A 250 17.57 22.85 -0.19
CA LYS A 250 16.44 23.55 -0.80
C LYS A 250 16.51 23.51 -2.31
N GLY A 251 15.37 23.25 -2.97
CA GLY A 251 15.29 23.22 -4.44
C GLY A 251 14.28 22.21 -4.95
N GLY A 252 14.51 21.77 -6.17
CA GLY A 252 13.62 20.88 -6.91
C GLY A 252 12.37 21.58 -7.42
N LYS A 253 11.48 20.81 -8.05
CA LYS A 253 10.13 21.24 -8.46
C LYS A 253 9.12 20.52 -7.59
N ALA A 254 8.04 21.19 -7.22
CA ALA A 254 6.88 20.50 -6.70
C ALA A 254 6.35 19.57 -7.79
N THR A 255 6.02 18.35 -7.41
CA THR A 255 5.43 17.37 -8.31
C THR A 255 3.96 17.20 -7.96
N ALA A 256 3.16 16.92 -8.98
CA ALA A 256 1.79 16.44 -8.86
C ALA A 256 1.72 15.11 -9.61
N TRP A 257 0.78 14.27 -9.24
CA TRP A 257 0.53 13.03 -9.98
C TRP A 257 -0.14 13.33 -11.33
N ALA A 258 0.08 12.46 -12.32
CA ALA A 258 -0.56 12.55 -13.63
C ALA A 258 -1.71 11.54 -13.74
N ASP A 259 -2.75 11.86 -14.54
CA ASP A 259 -3.90 10.97 -14.76
C ASP A 259 -3.54 9.89 -15.80
N ASN A 260 -2.68 8.95 -15.41
CA ASN A 260 -2.25 7.82 -16.24
C ASN A 260 -2.22 6.49 -15.47
N THR A 261 -2.90 6.43 -14.33
CA THR A 261 -3.01 5.20 -13.55
C THR A 261 -3.87 4.18 -14.28
N PRO A 262 -3.51 2.87 -14.27
CA PRO A 262 -4.35 1.82 -14.81
C PRO A 262 -5.76 1.87 -14.21
N GLN A 263 -6.76 1.73 -15.08
CA GLN A 263 -8.16 1.70 -14.68
C GLN A 263 -8.76 0.35 -15.03
N PHE A 264 -9.75 -0.10 -14.28
CA PHE A 264 -10.50 -1.31 -14.62
C PHE A 264 -11.17 -1.18 -15.99
N VAL A 265 -11.21 -2.28 -16.73
CA VAL A 265 -11.96 -2.36 -17.99
C VAL A 265 -13.45 -2.13 -17.73
N LYS A 266 -14.12 -1.50 -18.68
CA LYS A 266 -15.54 -1.18 -18.59
C LYS A 266 -16.39 -2.22 -19.32
N GLY A 267 -17.67 -2.30 -18.92
CA GLY A 267 -18.65 -3.18 -19.52
C GLY A 267 -18.69 -4.56 -18.86
N LEU A 268 -19.36 -5.49 -19.51
CA LEU A 268 -19.47 -6.88 -19.08
C LEU A 268 -18.32 -7.70 -19.64
N VAL A 269 -17.49 -8.24 -18.79
CA VAL A 269 -16.27 -8.99 -19.18
C VAL A 269 -16.29 -10.38 -18.52
N PRO A 270 -16.98 -11.37 -19.13
CA PRO A 270 -16.86 -12.75 -18.71
C PRO A 270 -15.54 -13.33 -19.21
N TYR A 271 -14.79 -13.97 -18.33
CA TYR A 271 -13.52 -14.61 -18.66
C TYR A 271 -13.37 -15.93 -17.93
N MET A 272 -13.14 -16.99 -18.68
CA MET A 272 -12.87 -18.33 -18.15
C MET A 272 -11.43 -18.71 -18.45
N ASP A 273 -10.68 -19.07 -17.41
CA ASP A 273 -9.24 -19.35 -17.45
C ASP A 273 -8.98 -20.86 -17.18
N PRO A 274 -8.87 -21.70 -18.21
CA PRO A 274 -8.52 -23.09 -18.02
C PRO A 274 -7.05 -23.24 -17.64
N VAL A 275 -6.77 -23.92 -16.51
CA VAL A 275 -5.42 -24.12 -16.00
C VAL A 275 -5.22 -25.56 -15.54
N LYS A 276 -4.08 -26.14 -15.94
CA LYS A 276 -3.66 -27.44 -15.43
C LYS A 276 -3.38 -27.39 -13.93
N MET A 277 -4.05 -28.25 -13.16
CA MET A 277 -3.95 -28.32 -11.70
C MET A 277 -3.76 -29.75 -11.24
N GLU A 278 -2.99 -29.96 -10.17
CA GLU A 278 -2.86 -31.29 -9.53
C GLU A 278 -4.14 -31.67 -8.78
N VAL A 279 -4.76 -30.71 -8.09
CA VAL A 279 -6.04 -30.86 -7.41
C VAL A 279 -7.07 -30.01 -8.12
N PRO A 280 -8.11 -30.60 -8.75
CA PRO A 280 -9.15 -29.86 -9.43
C PRO A 280 -9.87 -28.89 -8.49
N GLN A 281 -9.79 -27.60 -8.76
CA GLN A 281 -10.46 -26.55 -8.00
C GLN A 281 -10.80 -25.40 -8.94
N SER A 282 -11.94 -24.76 -8.73
CA SER A 282 -12.27 -23.52 -9.43
C SER A 282 -12.11 -22.32 -8.49
N THR A 283 -11.65 -21.19 -9.03
CA THR A 283 -11.62 -19.91 -8.32
C THR A 283 -12.45 -18.90 -9.07
N ALA A 284 -13.47 -18.34 -8.43
CA ALA A 284 -14.30 -17.29 -8.99
C ALA A 284 -13.92 -15.92 -8.38
N VAL A 285 -13.78 -14.91 -9.23
CA VAL A 285 -13.64 -13.50 -8.86
C VAL A 285 -14.69 -12.71 -9.63
N LEU A 286 -15.64 -12.15 -8.88
CA LEU A 286 -16.71 -11.30 -9.42
C LEU A 286 -16.42 -9.88 -8.98
N LEU A 287 -16.11 -8.99 -9.92
CA LEU A 287 -15.74 -7.61 -9.62
C LEU A 287 -16.74 -6.64 -10.25
N TYR A 288 -17.41 -5.88 -9.39
CA TYR A 288 -18.27 -4.77 -9.75
C TYR A 288 -17.58 -3.45 -9.44
N HIS A 289 -17.61 -2.48 -10.36
CA HIS A 289 -17.07 -1.15 -10.09
C HIS A 289 -17.91 -0.04 -10.73
N ALA A 290 -17.92 1.12 -10.08
CA ALA A 290 -18.68 2.27 -10.56
C ALA A 290 -17.94 3.57 -10.21
N PRO A 291 -18.05 4.64 -11.03
CA PRO A 291 -17.84 5.99 -10.51
C PRO A 291 -18.76 6.20 -9.31
N MET A 292 -18.19 6.54 -8.16
CA MET A 292 -18.95 6.72 -6.92
C MET A 292 -18.32 7.84 -6.12
N ALA A 293 -19.12 8.82 -5.70
CA ALA A 293 -18.66 9.97 -4.95
C ALA A 293 -17.98 9.54 -3.63
N TYR A 294 -16.82 10.09 -3.35
CA TYR A 294 -16.08 9.84 -2.12
C TYR A 294 -16.70 10.58 -0.94
N THR A 295 -17.75 9.99 -0.39
CA THR A 295 -18.39 10.46 0.83
C THR A 295 -18.30 9.41 1.93
N GLN A 296 -18.34 9.85 3.19
CA GLN A 296 -18.27 8.91 4.30
C GLN A 296 -19.55 8.08 4.45
N THR A 297 -20.69 8.60 3.95
CA THR A 297 -21.93 7.82 3.82
C THR A 297 -21.75 6.66 2.83
N ASN A 298 -21.21 6.92 1.63
CA ASN A 298 -20.93 5.85 0.66
C ASN A 298 -19.91 4.86 1.20
N LYS A 299 -18.88 5.34 1.93
CA LYS A 299 -17.89 4.45 2.55
C LYS A 299 -18.52 3.54 3.60
N ALA A 300 -19.34 4.09 4.49
CA ALA A 300 -20.07 3.29 5.52
C ALA A 300 -21.07 2.31 4.87
N ALA A 301 -21.75 2.76 3.80
CA ALA A 301 -22.68 1.90 3.06
C ALA A 301 -21.96 0.73 2.36
N LEU A 302 -20.79 0.98 1.73
CA LEU A 302 -19.99 -0.09 1.13
C LEU A 302 -19.40 -1.05 2.17
N ASP A 303 -18.94 -0.54 3.33
CA ASP A 303 -18.49 -1.40 4.43
C ASP A 303 -19.64 -2.29 4.94
N ALA A 304 -20.86 -1.75 4.95
CA ALA A 304 -22.07 -2.51 5.29
C ALA A 304 -22.42 -3.56 4.22
N VAL A 305 -22.31 -3.22 2.92
CA VAL A 305 -22.49 -4.18 1.80
C VAL A 305 -21.52 -5.36 1.97
N SER A 306 -20.25 -5.08 2.23
CA SER A 306 -19.23 -6.12 2.46
C SER A 306 -19.63 -7.06 3.60
N TYR A 307 -19.97 -6.50 4.77
CA TYR A 307 -20.31 -7.28 5.95
C TYR A 307 -21.57 -8.14 5.75
N ILE A 308 -22.61 -7.60 5.12
CA ILE A 308 -23.86 -8.32 4.83
C ILE A 308 -23.61 -9.46 3.84
N LEU A 309 -22.84 -9.20 2.78
CA LEU A 309 -22.53 -10.24 1.80
C LEU A 309 -21.68 -11.35 2.40
N ASP A 310 -20.72 -11.04 3.27
CA ASP A 310 -19.94 -12.06 3.99
C ASP A 310 -20.84 -12.98 4.84
N MET A 311 -21.85 -12.42 5.51
CA MET A 311 -22.84 -13.21 6.25
C MET A 311 -23.70 -14.08 5.30
N ARG A 312 -24.25 -13.48 4.23
CA ARG A 312 -25.09 -14.20 3.24
C ARG A 312 -24.32 -15.32 2.56
N TYR A 313 -23.06 -15.08 2.19
CA TYR A 313 -22.22 -16.07 1.53
C TYR A 313 -21.81 -17.19 2.49
N THR A 314 -21.58 -16.89 3.75
CA THR A 314 -21.34 -17.93 4.74
C THR A 314 -22.54 -18.87 4.85
N ALA A 315 -23.75 -18.34 4.94
CA ALA A 315 -24.97 -19.14 5.01
C ALA A 315 -25.24 -19.90 3.69
N SER A 316 -25.29 -19.19 2.56
CA SER A 316 -25.76 -19.77 1.29
C SER A 316 -24.70 -20.61 0.55
N LEU A 317 -23.46 -20.12 0.46
CA LEU A 317 -22.42 -20.78 -0.33
C LEU A 317 -21.71 -21.89 0.47
N ARG A 318 -21.40 -21.61 1.74
CA ARG A 318 -20.65 -22.54 2.58
C ARG A 318 -21.57 -23.58 3.24
N GLU A 319 -22.66 -23.13 3.92
CA GLU A 319 -23.48 -24.00 4.76
C GLU A 319 -24.55 -24.72 3.94
N ASP A 320 -25.35 -24.01 3.12
CA ASP A 320 -26.47 -24.61 2.37
C ASP A 320 -26.01 -25.42 1.16
N ILE A 321 -25.18 -24.82 0.26
CA ILE A 321 -24.73 -25.50 -0.97
C ILE A 321 -23.53 -26.40 -0.67
N GLY A 322 -22.59 -25.93 0.15
CA GLY A 322 -21.30 -26.56 0.36
C GLY A 322 -20.43 -26.54 -0.91
N GLY A 323 -19.21 -27.04 -0.85
CA GLY A 323 -18.28 -27.03 -2.00
C GLY A 323 -17.37 -25.80 -2.04
N THR A 324 -17.51 -24.89 -1.07
CA THR A 324 -16.52 -23.85 -0.76
C THR A 324 -16.25 -23.81 0.75
N TYR A 325 -15.04 -23.44 1.13
CA TYR A 325 -14.69 -23.18 2.54
C TYR A 325 -15.15 -21.80 3.01
N GLY A 326 -15.45 -20.90 2.09
CA GLY A 326 -15.94 -19.56 2.35
C GLY A 326 -15.78 -18.67 1.13
N ALA A 327 -16.50 -17.56 1.16
CA ALA A 327 -16.37 -16.48 0.20
C ALA A 327 -16.14 -15.18 0.95
N SER A 328 -15.46 -14.22 0.34
CA SER A 328 -15.30 -12.87 0.87
C SER A 328 -15.76 -11.85 -0.14
N ALA A 329 -16.30 -10.73 0.35
CA ALA A 329 -16.85 -9.65 -0.46
C ALA A 329 -16.25 -8.28 -0.09
N PRO A 330 -14.92 -8.08 -0.12
CA PRO A 330 -14.33 -6.79 0.19
C PRO A 330 -14.83 -5.69 -0.75
N THR A 331 -15.08 -4.54 -0.17
CA THR A 331 -15.41 -3.31 -0.89
C THR A 331 -14.29 -2.27 -0.75
N ASN A 332 -14.20 -1.39 -1.71
CA ASN A 332 -13.30 -0.24 -1.64
C ASN A 332 -13.98 1.01 -2.20
N LEU A 333 -13.67 2.16 -1.60
CA LEU A 333 -14.03 3.48 -2.11
C LEU A 333 -12.78 4.34 -2.15
N THR A 334 -12.39 4.79 -3.33
CA THR A 334 -11.24 5.65 -3.53
C THR A 334 -11.66 7.08 -3.87
N ASP A 335 -10.88 8.06 -3.40
CA ASP A 335 -10.99 9.48 -3.80
C ASP A 335 -9.98 9.83 -4.90
N LEU A 336 -8.75 9.33 -4.77
CA LEU A 336 -7.64 9.59 -5.67
C LEU A 336 -7.05 8.28 -6.22
N PRO A 337 -6.61 8.26 -7.48
CA PRO A 337 -6.67 9.30 -8.49
C PRO A 337 -8.07 9.57 -9.06
N LYS A 338 -9.05 8.70 -8.80
CA LYS A 338 -10.45 8.84 -9.24
C LYS A 338 -11.40 8.37 -8.16
N GLU A 339 -12.53 9.05 -8.05
CA GLU A 339 -13.63 8.61 -7.22
C GLU A 339 -14.26 7.35 -7.82
N GLN A 340 -14.10 6.22 -7.12
CA GLN A 340 -14.58 4.93 -7.60
C GLN A 340 -14.95 4.01 -6.43
N GLY A 341 -16.14 3.42 -6.50
CA GLY A 341 -16.56 2.31 -5.67
C GLY A 341 -16.27 0.96 -6.34
N MET A 342 -15.95 -0.05 -5.53
CA MET A 342 -15.68 -1.40 -5.99
C MET A 342 -16.21 -2.42 -4.96
N LEU A 343 -16.75 -3.53 -5.47
CA LEU A 343 -17.01 -4.77 -4.75
C LEU A 343 -16.30 -5.91 -5.47
N GLN A 344 -15.52 -6.70 -4.76
CA GLN A 344 -14.91 -7.91 -5.27
C GLN A 344 -15.42 -9.12 -4.47
N VAL A 345 -16.11 -10.05 -5.10
CA VAL A 345 -16.45 -11.34 -4.50
C VAL A 345 -15.41 -12.36 -4.94
N ILE A 346 -14.80 -13.06 -4.00
CA ILE A 346 -13.82 -14.10 -4.30
C ILE A 346 -14.08 -15.36 -3.47
N PHE A 347 -14.04 -16.50 -4.12
CA PHE A 347 -14.10 -17.81 -3.48
C PHE A 347 -13.48 -18.92 -4.32
N GLN A 348 -12.98 -19.95 -3.64
CA GLN A 348 -12.53 -21.20 -4.23
C GLN A 348 -13.59 -22.26 -3.99
N CYS A 349 -13.82 -23.13 -4.98
CA CYS A 349 -14.89 -24.11 -4.89
C CYS A 349 -14.60 -25.40 -5.69
N ASP A 350 -15.40 -26.42 -5.38
CA ASP A 350 -15.54 -27.61 -6.19
C ASP A 350 -15.98 -27.25 -7.61
N PRO A 351 -15.26 -27.71 -8.67
CA PRO A 351 -15.61 -27.41 -10.06
C PRO A 351 -17.04 -27.79 -10.44
N GLU A 352 -17.59 -28.88 -9.89
CA GLU A 352 -18.95 -29.34 -10.18
C GLU A 352 -20.01 -28.40 -9.62
N LYS A 353 -19.73 -27.69 -8.55
CA LYS A 353 -20.64 -26.73 -7.89
C LYS A 353 -20.45 -25.29 -8.34
N ARG A 354 -19.40 -24.99 -9.10
CA ARG A 354 -18.97 -23.64 -9.52
C ARG A 354 -20.14 -22.79 -10.05
N ASP A 355 -20.87 -23.26 -11.05
CA ASP A 355 -21.92 -22.48 -11.70
C ASP A 355 -23.06 -22.15 -10.74
N THR A 356 -23.39 -23.09 -9.85
CA THR A 356 -24.41 -22.87 -8.81
C THR A 356 -23.94 -21.83 -7.80
N LEU A 357 -22.67 -21.91 -7.38
CA LEU A 357 -22.10 -20.97 -6.40
C LEU A 357 -21.97 -19.55 -6.98
N VAL A 358 -21.48 -19.42 -8.24
CA VAL A 358 -21.39 -18.12 -8.93
C VAL A 358 -22.77 -17.48 -9.05
N LYS A 359 -23.76 -18.20 -9.60
CA LYS A 359 -25.14 -17.69 -9.72
C LYS A 359 -25.76 -17.32 -8.37
N THR A 360 -25.47 -18.09 -7.32
CA THR A 360 -25.97 -17.77 -5.98
C THR A 360 -25.30 -16.52 -5.43
N ALA A 361 -23.99 -16.34 -5.63
CA ALA A 361 -23.28 -15.13 -5.22
C ALA A 361 -23.83 -13.88 -5.92
N GLU A 362 -24.02 -13.95 -7.24
CA GLU A 362 -24.63 -12.87 -8.03
C GLU A 362 -26.06 -12.54 -7.55
N LYS A 363 -26.86 -13.59 -7.34
CA LYS A 363 -28.24 -13.44 -6.84
C LYS A 363 -28.28 -12.75 -5.48
N GLN A 364 -27.46 -13.17 -4.52
CA GLN A 364 -27.40 -12.55 -3.19
C GLN A 364 -27.03 -11.08 -3.23
N PHE A 365 -26.09 -10.70 -4.12
CA PHE A 365 -25.75 -9.30 -4.33
C PHE A 365 -26.89 -8.52 -5.02
N ALA A 366 -27.50 -9.09 -6.06
CA ALA A 366 -28.64 -8.48 -6.74
C ALA A 366 -29.86 -8.28 -5.79
N GLU A 367 -30.15 -9.23 -4.91
CA GLU A 367 -31.18 -9.10 -3.89
C GLU A 367 -30.86 -7.96 -2.92
N LEU A 368 -29.60 -7.84 -2.44
CA LEU A 368 -29.20 -6.72 -1.59
C LEU A 368 -29.37 -5.36 -2.31
N ALA A 369 -29.04 -5.30 -3.60
CA ALA A 369 -29.17 -4.09 -4.40
C ALA A 369 -30.64 -3.70 -4.72
N THR A 370 -31.55 -4.67 -4.80
CA THR A 370 -32.95 -4.44 -5.19
C THR A 370 -33.91 -4.35 -4.00
N GLU A 371 -33.68 -5.14 -2.97
CA GLU A 371 -34.55 -5.25 -1.80
C GLU A 371 -33.97 -4.55 -0.57
N GLY A 372 -32.62 -4.45 -0.51
CA GLY A 372 -31.89 -3.98 0.66
C GLY A 372 -31.63 -5.08 1.69
N PRO A 373 -31.04 -4.73 2.83
CA PRO A 373 -30.81 -5.68 3.93
C PRO A 373 -32.12 -5.98 4.67
N THR A 374 -32.22 -7.18 5.25
CA THR A 374 -33.22 -7.46 6.25
C THR A 374 -33.01 -6.61 7.52
N LYS A 375 -34.01 -6.51 8.36
CA LYS A 375 -33.89 -5.77 9.64
C LYS A 375 -32.77 -6.34 10.51
N GLU A 376 -32.66 -7.66 10.60
CA GLU A 376 -31.65 -8.34 11.41
C GLU A 376 -30.24 -8.10 10.85
N GLU A 377 -30.03 -8.26 9.54
CA GLU A 377 -28.75 -7.95 8.88
C GLU A 377 -28.33 -6.51 9.11
N PHE A 378 -29.26 -5.57 8.99
CA PHE A 378 -29.00 -4.15 9.21
C PHE A 378 -28.56 -3.87 10.65
N GLU A 379 -29.31 -4.36 11.66
CA GLU A 379 -28.99 -4.16 13.06
C GLU A 379 -27.62 -4.74 13.45
N MET A 380 -27.32 -5.97 13.01
CA MET A 380 -26.02 -6.61 13.23
C MET A 380 -24.89 -5.84 12.56
N THR A 381 -25.10 -5.37 11.35
CA THR A 381 -24.09 -4.63 10.58
C THR A 381 -23.76 -3.30 11.25
N VAL A 382 -24.77 -2.50 11.62
CA VAL A 382 -24.56 -1.22 12.30
C VAL A 382 -23.82 -1.42 13.62
N LEU A 383 -24.18 -2.46 14.39
CA LEU A 383 -23.48 -2.79 15.64
C LEU A 383 -21.99 -3.11 15.39
N ASN A 384 -21.70 -3.90 14.37
CA ASN A 384 -20.32 -4.25 13.99
C ASN A 384 -19.53 -3.02 13.56
N LEU A 385 -20.06 -2.18 12.67
CA LEU A 385 -19.39 -0.98 12.20
C LEU A 385 -19.12 0.00 13.36
N LYS A 386 -20.08 0.21 14.27
CA LYS A 386 -19.91 1.05 15.47
C LYS A 386 -18.78 0.54 16.38
N LYS A 387 -18.67 -0.77 16.55
CA LYS A 387 -17.58 -1.39 17.33
C LYS A 387 -16.22 -1.13 16.70
N ASN A 388 -16.11 -1.17 15.37
CA ASN A 388 -14.84 -1.05 14.66
C ASN A 388 -14.28 0.39 14.66
N VAL A 389 -15.12 1.43 14.83
CA VAL A 389 -14.65 2.83 14.82
C VAL A 389 -13.61 3.12 15.90
N PRO A 390 -13.88 2.86 17.21
CA PRO A 390 -12.87 3.11 18.24
C PRO A 390 -11.63 2.21 18.11
N GLU A 391 -11.78 0.98 17.62
CA GLU A 391 -10.65 0.05 17.44
C GLU A 391 -9.64 0.57 16.40
N LYS A 392 -10.11 1.15 15.28
CA LYS A 392 -9.24 1.75 14.25
C LYS A 392 -8.40 2.89 14.83
N ARG A 393 -8.97 3.70 15.72
CA ARG A 393 -8.33 4.87 16.35
C ARG A 393 -7.16 4.51 17.28
N LEU A 394 -7.06 3.25 17.73
CA LEU A 394 -5.94 2.76 18.54
C LEU A 394 -4.67 2.48 17.70
N ASN A 395 -4.73 2.71 16.39
CA ASN A 395 -3.63 2.39 15.49
C ASN A 395 -2.94 3.67 14.98
N ASN A 396 -1.63 3.80 15.18
CA ASN A 396 -0.84 4.94 14.72
C ASN A 396 -0.88 5.11 13.19
N SER A 397 -0.91 4.01 12.43
CA SER A 397 -0.98 4.07 10.97
C SER A 397 -2.31 4.61 10.46
N TYR A 398 -3.40 4.39 11.19
CA TYR A 398 -4.70 4.99 10.88
C TYR A 398 -4.61 6.51 10.86
N TRP A 399 -4.07 7.12 11.91
CA TRP A 399 -3.91 8.58 12.01
C TRP A 399 -2.92 9.13 10.99
N GLN A 400 -1.80 8.43 10.77
CA GLN A 400 -0.83 8.84 9.76
C GLN A 400 -1.44 8.88 8.35
N ASN A 401 -2.24 7.88 8.01
CA ASN A 401 -2.96 7.81 6.74
C ASN A 401 -4.02 8.91 6.62
N LEU A 402 -4.79 9.19 7.68
CA LEU A 402 -5.79 10.26 7.68
C LEU A 402 -5.16 11.64 7.47
N ILE A 403 -4.04 11.93 8.15
CA ILE A 403 -3.30 13.18 7.95
C ILE A 403 -2.82 13.28 6.49
N LYS A 404 -2.27 12.19 5.93
CA LYS A 404 -1.83 12.16 4.53
C LYS A 404 -2.99 12.40 3.57
N SER A 405 -4.10 11.70 3.74
CA SER A 405 -5.30 11.86 2.92
C SER A 405 -5.83 13.30 2.99
N TYR A 406 -5.90 13.88 4.18
CA TYR A 406 -6.36 15.27 4.35
C TYR A 406 -5.43 16.29 3.68
N ILE A 407 -4.12 16.06 3.69
CA ILE A 407 -3.15 16.92 3.00
C ILE A 407 -3.35 16.85 1.47
N MET A 408 -3.66 15.68 0.93
CA MET A 408 -3.87 15.47 -0.52
C MET A 408 -5.26 15.92 -0.98
N ASN A 409 -6.27 15.63 -0.17
CA ASN A 409 -7.67 15.98 -0.39
C ASN A 409 -8.27 16.43 0.96
N PRO A 410 -8.53 17.73 1.19
CA PRO A 410 -8.90 18.26 2.51
C PRO A 410 -10.35 17.93 2.90
N VAL A 411 -10.66 16.63 2.98
CA VAL A 411 -11.94 16.09 3.46
C VAL A 411 -11.72 15.51 4.87
N GLU A 412 -12.56 15.93 5.82
CA GLU A 412 -12.57 15.33 7.15
C GLU A 412 -13.18 13.93 7.06
N VAL A 413 -12.47 12.91 7.51
CA VAL A 413 -12.85 11.50 7.32
C VAL A 413 -13.23 10.84 8.63
N ASP A 414 -12.50 11.06 9.73
CA ASP A 414 -12.66 10.28 10.96
C ASP A 414 -14.02 10.48 11.62
N LYS A 415 -14.35 11.74 11.93
CA LYS A 415 -15.64 12.08 12.55
C LYS A 415 -16.79 11.92 11.55
N ALA A 416 -16.60 12.30 10.30
CA ALA A 416 -17.63 12.16 9.28
C ALA A 416 -17.97 10.68 9.01
N TYR A 417 -17.00 9.76 9.09
CA TYR A 417 -17.28 8.33 9.00
C TYR A 417 -18.06 7.82 10.22
N GLU A 418 -17.69 8.22 11.44
CA GLU A 418 -18.43 7.88 12.65
C GLU A 418 -19.88 8.40 12.59
N ASP A 419 -20.06 9.65 12.17
CA ASP A 419 -21.38 10.24 11.97
C ASP A 419 -22.17 9.50 10.88
N ALA A 420 -21.53 9.10 9.79
CA ALA A 420 -22.13 8.31 8.73
C ALA A 420 -22.59 6.92 9.22
N VAL A 421 -21.77 6.22 10.01
CA VAL A 421 -22.14 4.94 10.62
C VAL A 421 -23.30 5.10 11.61
N ASN A 422 -23.32 6.19 12.39
CA ASN A 422 -24.39 6.44 13.36
C ASN A 422 -25.73 6.76 12.70
N ASN A 423 -25.72 7.36 11.52
CA ASN A 423 -26.90 7.77 10.75
C ASN A 423 -27.20 6.85 9.55
N LEU A 424 -26.44 5.75 9.39
CA LEU A 424 -26.61 4.82 8.27
C LEU A 424 -28.03 4.26 8.24
N THR A 425 -28.61 4.20 7.05
CA THR A 425 -29.93 3.61 6.81
C THR A 425 -29.85 2.38 5.92
N ALA A 426 -30.86 1.52 5.97
CA ALA A 426 -30.98 0.39 5.05
C ALA A 426 -31.05 0.84 3.58
N ASP A 427 -31.63 2.01 3.33
CA ASP A 427 -31.73 2.60 1.99
C ASP A 427 -30.36 3.07 1.45
N ASP A 428 -29.46 3.58 2.30
CA ASP A 428 -28.11 3.92 1.90
C ASP A 428 -27.33 2.69 1.44
N ILE A 429 -27.45 1.57 2.16
CA ILE A 429 -26.83 0.29 1.81
C ILE A 429 -27.37 -0.22 0.47
N LYS A 430 -28.69 -0.22 0.32
CA LYS A 430 -29.38 -0.61 -0.92
C LYS A 430 -28.91 0.24 -2.11
N LYS A 431 -28.84 1.57 -1.95
CA LYS A 431 -28.40 2.50 -3.00
C LYS A 431 -26.95 2.25 -3.42
N ALA A 432 -26.03 2.08 -2.46
CA ALA A 432 -24.63 1.80 -2.76
C ALA A 432 -24.45 0.47 -3.52
N ALA A 433 -25.16 -0.58 -3.11
CA ALA A 433 -25.18 -1.85 -3.83
C ALA A 433 -25.79 -1.71 -5.24
N ALA A 434 -26.89 -0.98 -5.38
CA ALA A 434 -27.55 -0.72 -6.66
C ALA A 434 -26.68 0.11 -7.62
N GLU A 435 -25.91 1.08 -7.12
CA GLU A 435 -24.99 1.89 -7.92
C GLU A 435 -23.88 1.02 -8.54
N LEU A 436 -23.32 0.08 -7.77
CA LEU A 436 -22.36 -0.90 -8.29
C LEU A 436 -23.00 -1.86 -9.29
N LEU A 437 -24.13 -2.45 -8.96
CA LEU A 437 -24.81 -3.44 -9.80
C LEU A 437 -25.24 -2.85 -11.15
N ASN A 438 -25.83 -1.64 -11.12
CA ASN A 438 -26.40 -0.98 -12.30
C ASN A 438 -25.36 -0.18 -13.10
N SER A 439 -24.10 -0.15 -12.69
CA SER A 439 -23.05 0.56 -13.42
C SER A 439 -22.78 0.01 -14.82
N GLY A 440 -23.15 -1.24 -15.06
CA GLY A 440 -22.83 -1.97 -16.29
C GLY A 440 -21.37 -2.41 -16.38
N ASN A 441 -20.58 -2.23 -15.31
CA ASN A 441 -19.17 -2.65 -15.23
C ASN A 441 -19.03 -3.86 -14.31
N PHE A 442 -18.97 -5.02 -14.91
CA PHE A 442 -18.86 -6.28 -14.21
C PHE A 442 -17.84 -7.18 -14.89
N ILE A 443 -16.88 -7.66 -14.13
CA ILE A 443 -15.86 -8.61 -14.55
C ILE A 443 -16.13 -9.92 -13.82
N GLU A 444 -16.47 -10.95 -14.57
CA GLU A 444 -16.60 -12.32 -14.09
C GLU A 444 -15.35 -13.09 -14.52
N PHE A 445 -14.42 -13.29 -13.61
CA PHE A 445 -13.22 -14.08 -13.86
C PHE A 445 -13.33 -15.41 -13.14
N VAL A 446 -13.27 -16.52 -13.89
CA VAL A 446 -13.36 -17.88 -13.31
C VAL A 446 -12.19 -18.72 -13.80
N GLN A 447 -11.28 -19.08 -12.89
CA GLN A 447 -10.26 -20.08 -13.18
C GLN A 447 -10.83 -21.49 -12.97
N ILE A 448 -10.59 -22.37 -13.94
CA ILE A 448 -11.11 -23.73 -13.96
C ILE A 448 -9.99 -24.75 -14.21
N PRO A 449 -10.12 -25.99 -13.74
CA PRO A 449 -9.24 -27.07 -14.18
C PRO A 449 -9.45 -27.37 -15.68
N GLU A 450 -8.34 -27.68 -16.40
CA GLU A 450 -8.38 -28.19 -17.79
C GLU A 450 -9.09 -29.56 -17.89
#